data_46ab9b22cdd342b53d5bd18ab5828723
#
_entry.id   46ab9b22cdd342b53d5bd18ab5828723
#
_cell.length_a   1.000
_cell.length_b   1.000
_cell.length_c   1.000
_cell.angle_alpha   90.00
_cell.angle_beta   90.00
_cell.angle_gamma   90.00
#
_symmetry.space_group_name_H-M   'P 1'
#
loop_
_entity.id
_entity.type
_entity.pdbx_description
1 polymer ?
#
loop_
_entity_poly.entity_id
_entity_poly.type
_entity_poly.pdbx_seq_one_letter_code
_entity_poly.pdbx_strand_id
1 'polypeptide(L)'
;MADFSVFCVLLSGVSLFIYSPPPHLIFSQTITGHAYPEFVKIVEVGPRDGLQNEKEIVPTGVKIQLIDMLSGTGLSVIEATSFVSSKWVPQMADHTDVLRGIQKASNVQYPVLTPNLQGFQDAVAAGATEVAVFGSASETFSKKNINCSVDESMLRFEEVINAAKKRQIPVRGYVSCALGCPHEGHIEPSKVAEVAKRLYEMGCYEISLGDTIGIGTPGSMLKMLQRVMKDVPINALAVHCHDTYGQALPNILTALQMGVSVVDSAVAGLGGCPYAQGSSGNVSTEDVLYMLHGMGIETGVNIAKVIEAGSFICSALSRKTNSKVAQARSTACCDASL
;
A
#
# COMPACT_ATOMS: atom_id res chain seq x y z
N MET A 1 -2.26 -46.38 23.65
CA MET A 1 -3.08 -46.41 24.87
C MET A 1 -2.56 -45.27 25.76
N ALA A 2 -3.25 -44.18 25.80
CA ALA A 2 -3.00 -43.13 26.77
C ALA A 2 -4.35 -42.68 27.31
N ASP A 3 -4.56 -43.01 28.58
CA ASP A 3 -5.76 -42.72 29.37
C ASP A 3 -5.86 -41.23 29.63
N PHE A 4 -6.97 -40.63 29.23
CA PHE A 4 -7.34 -39.27 29.67
C PHE A 4 -8.45 -39.42 30.75
N SER A 5 -8.05 -39.26 32.00
CA SER A 5 -8.94 -39.17 33.13
C SER A 5 -9.73 -37.87 33.12
N VAL A 6 -11.03 -37.97 33.00
CA VAL A 6 -11.96 -36.84 33.14
C VAL A 6 -12.20 -36.57 34.61
N PHE A 7 -11.80 -35.40 35.12
CA PHE A 7 -12.22 -34.91 36.43
C PHE A 7 -13.63 -34.35 36.36
N CYS A 8 -14.57 -35.04 37.03
CA CYS A 8 -15.94 -34.56 37.21
C CYS A 8 -16.03 -33.84 38.55
N VAL A 9 -16.30 -32.52 38.54
CA VAL A 9 -16.66 -31.78 39.76
C VAL A 9 -18.16 -31.54 39.71
N LEU A 10 -18.87 -32.22 40.63
CA LEU A 10 -20.31 -32.04 40.87
C LEU A 10 -20.51 -30.76 41.71
N LEU A 11 -21.12 -29.73 41.14
CA LEU A 11 -21.78 -28.66 41.86
C LEU A 11 -23.26 -28.62 41.45
N SER A 12 -24.10 -28.78 42.46
CA SER A 12 -25.55 -28.73 42.53
C SER A 12 -26.33 -28.07 41.38
N GLY A 13 -27.13 -28.83 40.68
CA GLY A 13 -28.48 -28.39 40.29
C GLY A 13 -28.63 -27.73 38.93
N VAL A 14 -27.68 -27.88 37.96
CA VAL A 14 -27.89 -27.45 36.57
C VAL A 14 -27.58 -28.61 35.63
N SER A 15 -28.59 -29.06 34.88
CA SER A 15 -28.41 -30.04 33.81
C SER A 15 -27.58 -29.44 32.71
N LEU A 16 -26.31 -29.81 32.59
CA LEU A 16 -25.45 -29.47 31.48
C LEU A 16 -25.84 -30.38 30.30
N PHE A 17 -26.47 -29.84 29.28
CA PHE A 17 -26.57 -30.50 27.98
C PHE A 17 -25.19 -30.50 27.35
N ILE A 18 -24.50 -31.62 27.39
CA ILE A 18 -23.27 -31.83 26.62
C ILE A 18 -23.70 -31.98 25.16
N TYR A 19 -23.50 -30.91 24.38
CA TYR A 19 -23.64 -30.95 22.93
C TYR A 19 -22.45 -31.73 22.36
N SER A 20 -22.68 -32.98 21.97
CA SER A 20 -21.71 -33.74 21.16
C SER A 20 -21.91 -33.32 19.68
N PRO A 21 -20.97 -32.72 19.03
CA PRO A 21 -21.11 -32.43 17.60
C PRO A 21 -21.19 -33.75 16.81
N PRO A 22 -21.95 -33.79 15.69
CA PRO A 22 -22.10 -35.02 14.91
C PRO A 22 -20.73 -35.45 14.32
N PRO A 23 -20.47 -36.75 14.18
CA PRO A 23 -19.16 -37.34 13.90
C PRO A 23 -18.58 -37.02 12.49
N HIS A 24 -19.25 -36.24 11.68
CA HIS A 24 -18.79 -35.85 10.32
C HIS A 24 -18.21 -34.46 10.23
N LEU A 25 -18.04 -33.74 11.32
CA LEU A 25 -17.36 -32.46 11.36
C LEU A 25 -15.90 -32.58 11.84
N ILE A 26 -15.24 -33.70 11.57
CA ILE A 26 -13.79 -33.71 11.54
C ILE A 26 -13.42 -33.09 10.23
N PHE A 27 -13.29 -31.75 10.20
CA PHE A 27 -12.51 -31.09 9.20
C PHE A 27 -11.07 -31.56 9.35
N SER A 28 -10.71 -32.64 8.68
CA SER A 28 -9.34 -32.85 8.23
C SER A 28 -9.08 -31.77 7.20
N GLN A 29 -8.91 -30.53 7.65
CA GLN A 29 -8.19 -29.55 6.87
C GLN A 29 -6.74 -30.01 6.87
N THR A 30 -6.41 -30.84 5.89
CA THR A 30 -5.10 -30.71 5.26
C THR A 30 -5.06 -29.25 4.87
N ILE A 31 -4.29 -28.46 5.59
CA ILE A 31 -3.81 -27.16 5.12
C ILE A 31 -3.07 -27.53 3.84
N THR A 32 -3.77 -27.51 2.72
CA THR A 32 -3.13 -27.52 1.40
C THR A 32 -2.33 -26.25 1.42
N GLY A 33 -1.00 -26.37 1.56
CA GLY A 33 -0.11 -25.25 1.71
C GLY A 33 -0.29 -24.31 0.55
N HIS A 34 -1.01 -23.22 0.74
CA HIS A 34 -0.81 -22.05 -0.07
C HIS A 34 0.58 -21.57 0.34
N ALA A 35 1.56 -21.86 -0.51
CA ALA A 35 2.90 -21.35 -0.31
C ALA A 35 2.80 -19.83 -0.49
N TYR A 36 3.01 -19.08 0.59
CA TYR A 36 3.21 -17.64 0.48
C TYR A 36 4.41 -17.34 -0.40
N PRO A 37 4.49 -16.16 -1.04
CA PRO A 37 5.71 -15.73 -1.70
C PRO A 37 6.89 -15.80 -0.74
N GLU A 38 8.03 -16.34 -1.17
CA GLU A 38 9.25 -16.36 -0.37
C GLU A 38 9.81 -14.95 -0.13
N PHE A 39 9.58 -14.06 -1.08
CA PHE A 39 9.98 -12.66 -1.04
C PHE A 39 8.81 -11.74 -1.38
N VAL A 40 8.67 -10.64 -0.62
CA VAL A 40 7.69 -9.58 -0.87
C VAL A 40 8.42 -8.26 -1.05
N LYS A 41 8.21 -7.64 -2.21
CA LYS A 41 8.69 -6.30 -2.51
C LYS A 41 7.82 -5.26 -1.81
N ILE A 42 8.45 -4.40 -1.01
CA ILE A 42 7.79 -3.23 -0.42
C ILE A 42 8.03 -2.02 -1.32
N VAL A 43 6.95 -1.36 -1.71
CA VAL A 43 6.98 -0.05 -2.36
C VAL A 43 6.62 1.00 -1.31
N GLU A 44 7.60 1.79 -0.93
CA GLU A 44 7.43 2.84 0.08
C GLU A 44 6.82 4.08 -0.56
N VAL A 45 5.58 4.40 -0.20
CA VAL A 45 4.85 5.54 -0.77
C VAL A 45 4.73 6.72 0.20
N GLY A 46 5.34 6.63 1.37
CA GLY A 46 5.30 7.68 2.40
C GLY A 46 5.73 9.06 1.89
N PRO A 47 6.87 9.19 1.18
CA PRO A 47 7.32 10.50 0.69
C PRO A 47 6.40 11.12 -0.36
N ARG A 48 5.66 10.32 -1.14
CA ARG A 48 4.70 10.82 -2.11
C ARG A 48 3.28 10.82 -1.54
N ASP A 49 2.64 9.66 -1.43
CA ASP A 49 1.23 9.52 -1.04
C ASP A 49 1.00 9.92 0.40
N GLY A 50 1.91 9.50 1.28
CA GLY A 50 1.86 9.83 2.69
C GLY A 50 1.93 11.33 2.94
N LEU A 51 2.95 11.99 2.43
CA LEU A 51 3.16 13.43 2.64
C LEU A 51 2.18 14.31 1.87
N GLN A 52 1.67 13.85 0.72
CA GLN A 52 0.76 14.63 -0.13
C GLN A 52 -0.45 15.17 0.61
N ASN A 53 -0.95 14.45 1.61
CA ASN A 53 -2.14 14.78 2.38
C ASN A 53 -1.84 15.49 3.71
N GLU A 54 -0.57 15.78 4.02
CA GLU A 54 -0.22 16.56 5.21
C GLU A 54 -0.70 18.00 5.07
N LYS A 55 -1.27 18.55 6.16
CA LYS A 55 -1.87 19.90 6.17
C LYS A 55 -0.81 20.99 6.07
N GLU A 56 0.28 20.80 6.81
CA GLU A 56 1.39 21.74 6.84
C GLU A 56 2.36 21.41 5.70
N ILE A 57 2.86 22.44 5.02
CA ILE A 57 3.86 22.24 3.96
C ILE A 57 5.16 21.73 4.58
N VAL A 58 5.53 20.54 4.19
CA VAL A 58 6.77 19.90 4.65
C VAL A 58 7.96 20.52 3.91
N PRO A 59 8.97 21.03 4.62
CA PRO A 59 10.14 21.61 3.97
C PRO A 59 10.88 20.63 3.06
N THR A 60 11.36 21.10 1.92
CA THR A 60 12.08 20.27 0.93
C THR A 60 13.23 19.48 1.53
N GLY A 61 14.02 20.10 2.43
CA GLY A 61 15.12 19.43 3.12
C GLY A 61 14.66 18.25 4.00
N VAL A 62 13.47 18.35 4.60
CA VAL A 62 12.88 17.25 5.40
C VAL A 62 12.46 16.10 4.49
N LYS A 63 11.85 16.38 3.32
CA LYS A 63 11.48 15.35 2.34
C LYS A 63 12.71 14.63 1.81
N ILE A 64 13.76 15.36 1.46
CA ILE A 64 15.04 14.80 1.00
C ILE A 64 15.65 13.91 2.07
N GLN A 65 15.76 14.40 3.30
CA GLN A 65 16.31 13.63 4.41
C GLN A 65 15.52 12.34 4.69
N LEU A 66 14.18 12.41 4.64
CA LEU A 66 13.33 11.22 4.78
C LEU A 66 13.65 10.17 3.71
N ILE A 67 13.74 10.57 2.45
CA ILE A 67 14.02 9.66 1.33
C ILE A 67 15.43 9.07 1.46
N ASP A 68 16.41 9.88 1.86
CA ASP A 68 17.80 9.41 2.06
C ASP A 68 17.90 8.41 3.22
N MET A 69 17.18 8.65 4.33
CA MET A 69 17.08 7.66 5.44
C MET A 69 16.43 6.36 4.97
N LEU A 70 15.31 6.45 4.24
CA LEU A 70 14.60 5.28 3.70
C LEU A 70 15.49 4.51 2.70
N SER A 71 16.29 5.18 1.90
CA SER A 71 17.24 4.56 0.97
C SER A 71 18.29 3.68 1.66
N GLY A 72 18.60 3.97 2.94
CA GLY A 72 19.50 3.18 3.78
C GLY A 72 18.86 1.99 4.49
N THR A 73 17.55 1.74 4.31
CA THR A 73 16.81 0.70 5.05
C THR A 73 16.82 -0.67 4.40
N GLY A 74 17.19 -0.76 3.11
CA GLY A 74 17.06 -1.98 2.29
C GLY A 74 15.82 -1.98 1.39
N LEU A 75 14.98 -0.94 1.43
CA LEU A 75 13.91 -0.74 0.45
C LEU A 75 14.49 -0.63 -0.95
N SER A 76 13.86 -1.33 -1.91
CA SER A 76 14.27 -1.30 -3.31
C SER A 76 13.49 -0.28 -4.15
N VAL A 77 12.35 0.20 -3.66
CA VAL A 77 11.50 1.18 -4.34
C VAL A 77 10.96 2.20 -3.35
N ILE A 78 11.19 3.49 -3.61
CA ILE A 78 10.68 4.60 -2.81
C ILE A 78 10.04 5.61 -3.78
N GLU A 79 8.73 5.76 -3.74
CA GLU A 79 8.03 6.75 -4.56
C GLU A 79 8.33 8.15 -4.03
N ALA A 80 9.21 8.87 -4.74
CA ALA A 80 9.90 10.03 -4.19
C ALA A 80 9.02 11.29 -4.13
N THR A 81 8.20 11.53 -5.16
CA THR A 81 7.39 12.75 -5.27
C THR A 81 6.34 12.61 -6.39
N SER A 82 5.63 13.72 -6.66
CA SER A 82 4.59 13.78 -7.70
C SER A 82 4.72 15.05 -8.53
N PHE A 83 4.74 14.90 -9.85
CA PHE A 83 4.76 16.01 -10.83
C PHE A 83 3.33 16.48 -11.18
N VAL A 84 2.48 16.59 -10.16
CA VAL A 84 1.17 17.22 -10.26
C VAL A 84 1.28 18.73 -10.20
N SER A 85 0.27 19.44 -10.71
CA SER A 85 0.24 20.90 -10.64
C SER A 85 0.26 21.39 -9.18
N SER A 86 1.20 22.28 -8.88
CA SER A 86 1.32 22.94 -7.56
C SER A 86 0.09 23.75 -7.16
N LYS A 87 -0.76 24.13 -8.11
CA LYS A 87 -2.03 24.79 -7.86
C LYS A 87 -3.05 23.83 -7.20
N TRP A 88 -2.97 22.55 -7.56
CA TRP A 88 -3.87 21.51 -7.02
C TRP A 88 -3.29 20.83 -5.78
N VAL A 89 -1.97 20.61 -5.76
CA VAL A 89 -1.28 19.96 -4.66
C VAL A 89 -0.05 20.79 -4.26
N PRO A 90 -0.23 21.87 -3.48
CA PRO A 90 0.87 22.73 -3.04
C PRO A 90 1.98 21.98 -2.30
N GLN A 91 1.63 20.91 -1.58
CA GLN A 91 2.57 20.07 -0.86
C GLN A 91 3.66 19.47 -1.78
N MET A 92 3.36 19.25 -3.07
CA MET A 92 4.29 18.68 -4.04
C MET A 92 4.91 19.73 -4.99
N ALA A 93 4.83 21.03 -4.65
CA ALA A 93 5.35 22.11 -5.50
C ALA A 93 6.87 22.05 -5.71
N ASP A 94 7.57 21.45 -4.76
CA ASP A 94 9.03 21.30 -4.73
C ASP A 94 9.56 19.99 -5.35
N HIS A 95 8.73 19.29 -6.14
CA HIS A 95 9.04 17.96 -6.70
C HIS A 95 10.39 17.90 -7.44
N THR A 96 10.74 18.95 -8.20
CA THR A 96 12.01 19.02 -8.93
C THR A 96 13.20 19.09 -7.98
N ASP A 97 13.10 19.91 -6.94
CA ASP A 97 14.18 20.11 -5.97
C ASP A 97 14.35 18.85 -5.10
N VAL A 98 13.25 18.19 -4.72
CA VAL A 98 13.29 16.90 -4.03
C VAL A 98 14.00 15.86 -4.87
N LEU A 99 13.55 15.64 -6.13
CA LEU A 99 14.11 14.58 -6.97
C LEU A 99 15.59 14.80 -7.33
N ARG A 100 16.02 16.06 -7.43
CA ARG A 100 17.42 16.42 -7.68
C ARG A 100 18.28 16.39 -6.43
N GLY A 101 17.67 16.65 -5.27
CA GLY A 101 18.36 16.76 -3.98
C GLY A 101 18.65 15.45 -3.28
N ILE A 102 17.89 14.38 -3.57
CA ILE A 102 18.07 13.07 -2.93
C ILE A 102 19.38 12.39 -3.35
N GLN A 103 19.98 11.66 -2.42
CA GLN A 103 21.15 10.80 -2.66
C GLN A 103 20.68 9.45 -3.24
N LYS A 104 20.64 9.36 -4.58
CA LYS A 104 20.18 8.15 -5.27
C LYS A 104 21.12 6.98 -5.02
N ALA A 105 20.66 5.99 -4.25
CA ALA A 105 21.36 4.73 -4.05
C ALA A 105 21.20 3.82 -5.29
N SER A 106 22.25 3.13 -5.69
CA SER A 106 22.28 2.35 -6.94
C SER A 106 21.32 1.14 -6.95
N ASN A 107 20.92 0.68 -5.77
CA ASN A 107 20.00 -0.45 -5.58
C ASN A 107 18.55 -0.02 -5.27
N VAL A 108 18.24 1.26 -5.37
CA VAL A 108 16.91 1.81 -5.07
C VAL A 108 16.35 2.52 -6.31
N GLN A 109 15.12 2.22 -6.65
CA GLN A 109 14.33 2.91 -7.66
C GLN A 109 13.53 4.05 -7.01
N TYR A 110 13.44 5.19 -7.70
CA TYR A 110 12.74 6.39 -7.23
C TYR A 110 11.67 6.80 -8.24
N PRO A 111 10.56 6.01 -8.35
CA PRO A 111 9.45 6.39 -9.21
C PRO A 111 8.84 7.72 -8.76
N VAL A 112 8.26 8.43 -9.71
CA VAL A 112 7.52 9.66 -9.46
C VAL A 112 6.15 9.62 -10.14
N LEU A 113 5.12 10.14 -9.47
CA LEU A 113 3.79 10.17 -10.03
C LEU A 113 3.68 11.26 -11.11
N THR A 114 3.10 10.93 -12.26
CA THR A 114 2.90 11.86 -13.39
C THR A 114 1.43 11.81 -13.86
N PRO A 115 0.69 12.92 -13.79
CA PRO A 115 -0.73 12.94 -14.12
C PRO A 115 -1.02 13.04 -15.62
N ASN A 116 -0.06 13.48 -16.42
CA ASN A 116 -0.21 13.75 -17.85
C ASN A 116 1.16 13.91 -18.53
N LEU A 117 1.16 14.15 -19.84
CA LEU A 117 2.36 14.28 -20.64
C LEU A 117 3.27 15.44 -20.18
N GLN A 118 2.71 16.58 -19.76
CA GLN A 118 3.51 17.71 -19.25
C GLN A 118 4.25 17.30 -17.96
N GLY A 119 3.54 16.72 -16.98
CA GLY A 119 4.16 16.22 -15.75
C GLY A 119 5.24 15.16 -16.02
N PHE A 120 5.04 14.30 -17.03
CA PHE A 120 6.06 13.35 -17.47
C PHE A 120 7.31 14.05 -18.03
N GLN A 121 7.14 15.07 -18.87
CA GLN A 121 8.26 15.82 -19.45
C GLN A 121 9.06 16.53 -18.35
N ASP A 122 8.38 17.16 -17.41
CA ASP A 122 8.99 17.84 -16.26
C ASP A 122 9.73 16.84 -15.36
N ALA A 123 9.15 15.65 -15.11
CA ALA A 123 9.78 14.58 -14.34
C ALA A 123 11.09 14.10 -15.01
N VAL A 124 11.07 13.87 -16.31
CA VAL A 124 12.25 13.46 -17.07
C VAL A 124 13.33 14.55 -17.07
N ALA A 125 12.93 15.82 -17.21
CA ALA A 125 13.86 16.96 -17.12
C ALA A 125 14.47 17.11 -15.72
N ALA A 126 13.77 16.64 -14.67
CA ALA A 126 14.28 16.60 -13.31
C ALA A 126 15.16 15.36 -13.03
N GLY A 127 15.23 14.39 -13.95
CA GLY A 127 16.04 13.18 -13.84
C GLY A 127 15.29 11.95 -13.31
N ALA A 128 13.98 11.88 -13.52
CA ALA A 128 13.20 10.67 -13.26
C ALA A 128 13.61 9.53 -14.21
N THR A 129 13.79 8.34 -13.63
CA THR A 129 14.13 7.10 -14.36
C THR A 129 12.98 6.11 -14.38
N GLU A 130 11.93 6.36 -13.62
CA GLU A 130 10.71 5.59 -13.54
C GLU A 130 9.54 6.52 -13.20
N VAL A 131 8.36 6.25 -13.76
CA VAL A 131 7.17 7.07 -13.51
C VAL A 131 5.95 6.19 -13.17
N ALA A 132 4.95 6.80 -12.54
CA ALA A 132 3.67 6.17 -12.30
C ALA A 132 2.53 7.01 -12.86
N VAL A 133 1.46 6.32 -13.29
CA VAL A 133 0.16 6.91 -13.66
C VAL A 133 -0.92 6.33 -12.76
N PHE A 134 -2.07 7.01 -12.62
CA PHE A 134 -3.10 6.62 -11.67
C PHE A 134 -4.51 6.78 -12.22
N GLY A 135 -5.12 5.67 -12.59
CA GLY A 135 -6.51 5.56 -12.97
C GLY A 135 -7.44 5.32 -11.77
N SER A 136 -8.73 5.26 -12.02
CA SER A 136 -9.74 4.93 -11.02
C SER A 136 -10.80 3.99 -11.60
N ALA A 137 -11.32 3.08 -10.77
CA ALA A 137 -12.47 2.26 -11.11
C ALA A 137 -13.83 2.99 -10.91
N SER A 138 -13.82 4.25 -10.47
CA SER A 138 -14.99 5.10 -10.22
C SER A 138 -14.97 6.34 -11.12
N GLU A 139 -16.03 6.53 -11.87
CA GLU A 139 -16.23 7.73 -12.71
C GLU A 139 -16.28 9.00 -11.88
N THR A 140 -17.03 8.99 -10.78
CA THR A 140 -17.19 10.17 -9.94
C THR A 140 -15.87 10.54 -9.25
N PHE A 141 -15.11 9.54 -8.81
CA PHE A 141 -13.79 9.77 -8.23
C PHE A 141 -12.81 10.33 -9.26
N SER A 142 -12.78 9.77 -10.47
CA SER A 142 -11.94 10.26 -11.56
C SER A 142 -12.25 11.74 -11.85
N LYS A 143 -13.53 12.09 -12.04
CA LYS A 143 -13.95 13.47 -12.29
C LYS A 143 -13.56 14.44 -11.16
N LYS A 144 -13.70 14.01 -9.90
CA LYS A 144 -13.36 14.87 -8.75
C LYS A 144 -11.86 14.98 -8.50
N ASN A 145 -11.10 13.89 -8.72
CA ASN A 145 -9.68 13.83 -8.41
C ASN A 145 -8.79 14.40 -9.53
N ILE A 146 -9.10 14.09 -10.78
CA ILE A 146 -8.28 14.47 -11.94
C ILE A 146 -9.06 15.22 -13.04
N ASN A 147 -10.28 15.63 -12.73
CA ASN A 147 -11.15 16.44 -13.60
C ASN A 147 -11.32 15.85 -15.01
N CYS A 148 -11.52 14.54 -15.11
CA CYS A 148 -11.87 13.86 -16.36
C CYS A 148 -12.59 12.52 -16.08
N SER A 149 -13.25 11.96 -17.09
CA SER A 149 -13.82 10.62 -17.04
C SER A 149 -12.72 9.55 -16.95
N VAL A 150 -13.10 8.32 -16.63
CA VAL A 150 -12.18 7.18 -16.67
C VAL A 150 -11.58 7.02 -18.07
N ASP A 151 -12.42 7.08 -19.11
CA ASP A 151 -11.95 6.95 -20.50
C ASP A 151 -10.99 8.07 -20.92
N GLU A 152 -11.31 9.32 -20.61
CA GLU A 152 -10.42 10.45 -20.87
C GLU A 152 -9.09 10.32 -20.13
N SER A 153 -9.11 9.78 -18.91
CA SER A 153 -7.89 9.51 -18.15
C SER A 153 -7.00 8.48 -18.83
N MET A 154 -7.59 7.42 -19.40
CA MET A 154 -6.85 6.41 -20.15
C MET A 154 -6.15 6.99 -21.38
N LEU A 155 -6.80 7.90 -22.12
CA LEU A 155 -6.15 8.61 -23.23
C LEU A 155 -4.95 9.44 -22.79
N ARG A 156 -5.06 10.16 -21.66
CA ARG A 156 -3.93 10.93 -21.09
C ARG A 156 -2.77 10.01 -20.68
N PHE A 157 -3.07 8.84 -20.09
CA PHE A 157 -2.03 7.90 -19.68
C PHE A 157 -1.39 7.20 -20.87
N GLU A 158 -2.13 6.94 -21.93
CA GLU A 158 -1.58 6.42 -23.18
C GLU A 158 -0.51 7.36 -23.77
N GLU A 159 -0.75 8.68 -23.75
CA GLU A 159 0.25 9.66 -24.16
C GLU A 159 1.54 9.59 -23.31
N VAL A 160 1.40 9.48 -21.98
CA VAL A 160 2.52 9.34 -21.04
C VAL A 160 3.27 8.03 -21.32
N ILE A 161 2.55 6.90 -21.40
CA ILE A 161 3.15 5.58 -21.59
C ILE A 161 3.88 5.50 -22.95
N ASN A 162 3.30 6.06 -24.01
CA ASN A 162 3.94 6.12 -25.32
C ASN A 162 5.20 6.98 -25.32
N ALA A 163 5.20 8.10 -24.59
CA ALA A 163 6.38 8.94 -24.43
C ALA A 163 7.46 8.24 -23.58
N ALA A 164 7.05 7.52 -22.53
CA ALA A 164 7.93 6.74 -21.67
C ALA A 164 8.59 5.57 -22.43
N LYS A 165 7.83 4.83 -23.24
CA LYS A 165 8.34 3.74 -24.10
C LYS A 165 9.44 4.24 -25.04
N LYS A 166 9.26 5.42 -25.69
CA LYS A 166 10.29 6.02 -26.57
C LYS A 166 11.58 6.33 -25.83
N ARG A 167 11.53 6.53 -24.52
CA ARG A 167 12.67 6.86 -23.66
C ARG A 167 13.15 5.68 -22.82
N GLN A 168 12.55 4.50 -22.98
CA GLN A 168 12.83 3.29 -22.20
C GLN A 168 12.66 3.51 -20.69
N ILE A 169 11.70 4.36 -20.30
CA ILE A 169 11.35 4.63 -18.91
C ILE A 169 10.17 3.69 -18.53
N PRO A 170 10.33 2.84 -17.51
CA PRO A 170 9.24 1.98 -17.03
C PRO A 170 8.11 2.81 -16.42
N VAL A 171 6.88 2.31 -16.59
CA VAL A 171 5.67 2.96 -16.07
C VAL A 171 4.93 1.99 -15.16
N ARG A 172 4.64 2.43 -13.94
CA ARG A 172 3.76 1.75 -12.98
C ARG A 172 2.35 2.32 -13.08
N GLY A 173 1.31 1.46 -12.94
CA GLY A 173 -0.09 1.89 -12.95
C GLY A 173 -0.73 1.75 -11.58
N TYR A 174 -1.52 2.73 -11.16
CA TYR A 174 -2.40 2.64 -9.99
C TYR A 174 -3.87 2.55 -10.43
N VAL A 175 -4.68 1.77 -9.73
CA VAL A 175 -6.13 1.72 -9.86
C VAL A 175 -6.75 2.08 -8.51
N SER A 176 -7.22 3.31 -8.38
CA SER A 176 -7.91 3.80 -7.19
C SER A 176 -9.35 3.26 -7.10
N CYS A 177 -9.91 3.25 -5.90
CA CYS A 177 -11.25 2.77 -5.60
C CYS A 177 -11.47 1.29 -5.93
N ALA A 178 -10.44 0.45 -5.77
CA ALA A 178 -10.53 -0.97 -6.11
C ALA A 178 -11.50 -1.77 -5.22
N LEU A 179 -11.71 -1.36 -3.98
CA LEU A 179 -12.63 -2.03 -3.04
C LEU A 179 -13.83 -1.18 -2.64
N GLY A 180 -13.88 0.07 -3.10
CA GLY A 180 -14.99 0.99 -2.87
C GLY A 180 -14.62 2.45 -3.11
N CYS A 181 -15.63 3.26 -3.34
CA CYS A 181 -15.53 4.68 -3.67
C CYS A 181 -16.24 5.54 -2.60
N PRO A 182 -15.66 6.68 -2.17
CA PRO A 182 -16.30 7.56 -1.19
C PRO A 182 -17.56 8.25 -1.73
N HIS A 183 -17.77 8.21 -3.04
CA HIS A 183 -18.88 8.88 -3.70
C HIS A 183 -19.91 7.91 -4.32
N GLU A 184 -19.44 6.78 -4.86
CA GLU A 184 -20.31 5.77 -5.51
C GLU A 184 -20.60 4.58 -4.60
N GLY A 185 -19.90 4.45 -3.46
CA GLY A 185 -20.02 3.31 -2.56
C GLY A 185 -19.37 2.07 -3.16
N HIS A 186 -20.15 1.01 -3.38
CA HIS A 186 -19.67 -0.26 -3.92
C HIS A 186 -19.14 -0.10 -5.35
N ILE A 187 -17.99 -0.71 -5.61
CA ILE A 187 -17.40 -0.80 -6.95
C ILE A 187 -17.34 -2.27 -7.36
N GLU A 188 -17.92 -2.56 -8.52
CA GLU A 188 -17.90 -3.92 -9.05
C GLU A 188 -16.49 -4.35 -9.44
N PRO A 189 -16.04 -5.57 -9.05
CA PRO A 189 -14.71 -6.08 -9.41
C PRO A 189 -14.43 -6.09 -10.91
N SER A 190 -15.46 -6.14 -11.76
CA SER A 190 -15.33 -6.07 -13.22
C SER A 190 -14.82 -4.71 -13.70
N LYS A 191 -15.25 -3.61 -13.08
CA LYS A 191 -14.75 -2.26 -13.39
C LYS A 191 -13.27 -2.10 -13.01
N VAL A 192 -12.87 -2.66 -11.87
CA VAL A 192 -11.47 -2.67 -11.45
C VAL A 192 -10.61 -3.46 -12.45
N ALA A 193 -11.09 -4.63 -12.86
CA ALA A 193 -10.40 -5.48 -13.83
C ALA A 193 -10.27 -4.80 -15.20
N GLU A 194 -11.30 -4.07 -15.64
CA GLU A 194 -11.27 -3.33 -16.91
C GLU A 194 -10.17 -2.26 -16.91
N VAL A 195 -10.11 -1.43 -15.86
CA VAL A 195 -9.09 -0.37 -15.73
C VAL A 195 -7.69 -0.97 -15.59
N ALA A 196 -7.54 -2.01 -14.75
CA ALA A 196 -6.26 -2.70 -14.56
C ALA A 196 -5.75 -3.31 -15.87
N LYS A 197 -6.62 -4.00 -16.62
CA LYS A 197 -6.33 -4.57 -17.93
C LYS A 197 -5.84 -3.50 -18.90
N ARG A 198 -6.57 -2.39 -19.04
CA ARG A 198 -6.20 -1.30 -19.97
C ARG A 198 -4.82 -0.74 -19.66
N LEU A 199 -4.52 -0.45 -18.38
CA LEU A 199 -3.18 0.03 -17.99
C LEU A 199 -2.08 -1.01 -18.28
N TYR A 200 -2.35 -2.28 -18.02
CA TYR A 200 -1.40 -3.36 -18.31
C TYR A 200 -1.16 -3.53 -19.82
N GLU A 201 -2.22 -3.55 -20.63
CA GLU A 201 -2.12 -3.65 -22.10
C GLU A 201 -1.47 -2.43 -22.75
N MET A 202 -1.63 -1.23 -22.18
CA MET A 202 -0.89 -0.05 -22.59
C MET A 202 0.61 -0.15 -22.28
N GLY A 203 1.02 -1.01 -21.35
CA GLY A 203 2.41 -1.34 -21.05
C GLY A 203 2.92 -0.88 -19.69
N CYS A 204 2.04 -0.66 -18.72
CA CYS A 204 2.46 -0.60 -17.33
C CYS A 204 3.01 -1.97 -16.91
N TYR A 205 4.20 -1.99 -16.31
CA TYR A 205 4.85 -3.24 -15.91
C TYR A 205 4.24 -3.86 -14.64
N GLU A 206 3.58 -3.03 -13.82
CA GLU A 206 2.96 -3.41 -12.55
C GLU A 206 1.72 -2.57 -12.31
N ILE A 207 0.65 -3.18 -11.79
CA ILE A 207 -0.63 -2.53 -11.49
C ILE A 207 -0.90 -2.65 -10.00
N SER A 208 -0.92 -1.53 -9.30
CA SER A 208 -1.26 -1.45 -7.87
C SER A 208 -2.76 -1.19 -7.70
N LEU A 209 -3.42 -2.08 -6.97
CA LEU A 209 -4.86 -2.05 -6.71
C LEU A 209 -5.13 -1.40 -5.36
N GLY A 210 -5.71 -0.18 -5.40
CA GLY A 210 -5.84 0.69 -4.23
C GLY A 210 -7.19 0.61 -3.53
N ASP A 211 -7.20 0.19 -2.26
CA ASP A 211 -8.30 0.42 -1.32
C ASP A 211 -8.23 1.85 -0.77
N THR A 212 -8.61 2.80 -1.60
CA THR A 212 -8.41 4.25 -1.41
C THR A 212 -9.02 4.80 -0.12
N ILE A 213 -10.08 4.18 0.39
CA ILE A 213 -10.76 4.63 1.62
C ILE A 213 -10.70 3.60 2.75
N GLY A 214 -10.00 2.49 2.52
CA GLY A 214 -9.73 1.47 3.53
C GLY A 214 -10.97 0.71 4.02
N ILE A 215 -12.03 0.62 3.20
CA ILE A 215 -13.27 -0.10 3.54
C ILE A 215 -13.26 -1.57 3.12
N GLY A 216 -12.23 -1.98 2.42
CA GLY A 216 -12.07 -3.35 1.96
C GLY A 216 -11.94 -4.32 3.12
N THR A 217 -12.43 -5.53 2.90
CA THR A 217 -12.29 -6.66 3.79
C THR A 217 -11.64 -7.83 3.05
N PRO A 218 -11.10 -8.86 3.74
CA PRO A 218 -10.55 -10.04 3.08
C PRO A 218 -11.48 -10.66 2.02
N GLY A 219 -12.79 -10.67 2.29
CA GLY A 219 -13.76 -11.21 1.35
C GLY A 219 -13.94 -10.37 0.07
N SER A 220 -13.88 -9.04 0.18
CA SER A 220 -13.93 -8.14 -0.99
C SER A 220 -12.61 -8.14 -1.75
N MET A 221 -11.47 -8.18 -1.04
CA MET A 221 -10.13 -8.32 -1.63
C MET A 221 -10.03 -9.60 -2.46
N LEU A 222 -10.45 -10.74 -1.91
CA LEU A 222 -10.46 -12.02 -2.60
C LEU A 222 -11.27 -11.95 -3.91
N LYS A 223 -12.49 -11.44 -3.85
CA LYS A 223 -13.38 -11.34 -5.03
C LYS A 223 -12.80 -10.43 -6.11
N MET A 224 -12.24 -9.30 -5.71
CA MET A 224 -11.61 -8.35 -6.62
C MET A 224 -10.40 -8.98 -7.31
N LEU A 225 -9.48 -9.59 -6.56
CA LEU A 225 -8.29 -10.26 -7.11
C LEU A 225 -8.66 -11.41 -8.05
N GLN A 226 -9.63 -12.27 -7.67
CA GLN A 226 -10.12 -13.36 -8.53
C GLN A 226 -10.64 -12.85 -9.87
N ARG A 227 -11.19 -11.64 -9.91
CA ARG A 227 -11.68 -11.05 -11.16
C ARG A 227 -10.53 -10.42 -11.97
N VAL A 228 -9.66 -9.66 -11.32
CA VAL A 228 -8.54 -8.96 -11.99
C VAL A 228 -7.53 -9.95 -12.57
N MET A 229 -7.21 -11.03 -11.85
CA MET A 229 -6.26 -12.08 -12.28
C MET A 229 -6.69 -12.84 -13.54
N LYS A 230 -7.92 -12.70 -14.01
CA LYS A 230 -8.35 -13.27 -15.30
C LYS A 230 -7.80 -12.48 -16.48
N ASP A 231 -7.46 -11.22 -16.28
CA ASP A 231 -7.04 -10.29 -17.32
C ASP A 231 -5.58 -9.80 -17.14
N VAL A 232 -5.07 -9.77 -15.91
CA VAL A 232 -3.72 -9.30 -15.56
C VAL A 232 -2.96 -10.40 -14.82
N PRO A 233 -1.73 -10.75 -15.23
CA PRO A 233 -0.91 -11.77 -14.55
C PRO A 233 -0.61 -11.37 -13.10
N ILE A 234 -0.61 -12.36 -12.20
CA ILE A 234 -0.41 -12.12 -10.76
C ILE A 234 0.92 -11.44 -10.43
N ASN A 235 1.98 -11.75 -11.16
CA ASN A 235 3.31 -11.16 -10.99
C ASN A 235 3.40 -9.69 -11.46
N ALA A 236 2.35 -9.18 -12.11
CA ALA A 236 2.20 -7.79 -12.48
C ALA A 236 1.21 -7.04 -11.55
N LEU A 237 0.78 -7.67 -10.45
CA LEU A 237 -0.15 -7.06 -9.49
C LEU A 237 0.55 -6.68 -8.20
N ALA A 238 0.14 -5.54 -7.66
CA ALA A 238 0.47 -5.04 -6.33
C ALA A 238 -0.81 -4.65 -5.59
N VAL A 239 -0.75 -4.58 -4.27
CA VAL A 239 -1.86 -4.08 -3.44
C VAL A 239 -1.44 -2.86 -2.64
N HIS A 240 -2.34 -1.89 -2.58
CA HIS A 240 -2.20 -0.65 -1.82
C HIS A 240 -3.42 -0.53 -0.90
N CYS A 241 -3.20 -0.73 0.41
CA CYS A 241 -4.28 -0.84 1.37
C CYS A 241 -4.23 0.30 2.38
N HIS A 242 -5.35 1.03 2.51
CA HIS A 242 -5.56 1.94 3.61
C HIS A 242 -6.07 1.20 4.85
N ASP A 243 -5.64 1.65 6.03
CA ASP A 243 -5.96 1.04 7.32
C ASP A 243 -7.06 1.75 8.09
N THR A 244 -7.91 2.49 7.39
CA THR A 244 -9.00 3.31 7.96
C THR A 244 -9.88 2.53 8.94
N TYR A 245 -10.19 1.28 8.61
CA TYR A 245 -11.00 0.38 9.45
C TYR A 245 -10.17 -0.78 10.05
N GLY A 246 -8.84 -0.67 10.06
CA GLY A 246 -7.97 -1.70 10.61
C GLY A 246 -7.93 -3.00 9.79
N GLN A 247 -8.24 -2.93 8.50
CA GLN A 247 -8.34 -4.11 7.64
C GLN A 247 -7.18 -4.23 6.63
N ALA A 248 -6.22 -3.31 6.64
CA ALA A 248 -5.14 -3.34 5.67
C ALA A 248 -4.29 -4.62 5.77
N LEU A 249 -3.82 -5.00 6.95
CA LEU A 249 -3.03 -6.23 7.14
C LEU A 249 -3.80 -7.51 6.77
N PRO A 250 -5.07 -7.72 7.20
CA PRO A 250 -5.89 -8.83 6.72
C PRO A 250 -6.08 -8.86 5.20
N ASN A 251 -6.25 -7.70 4.56
CA ASN A 251 -6.37 -7.60 3.10
C ASN A 251 -5.06 -7.96 2.40
N ILE A 252 -3.92 -7.47 2.91
CA ILE A 252 -2.58 -7.83 2.42
C ILE A 252 -2.34 -9.32 2.58
N LEU A 253 -2.65 -9.91 3.75
CA LEU A 253 -2.53 -11.35 3.98
C LEU A 253 -3.34 -12.16 2.96
N THR A 254 -4.57 -11.71 2.66
CA THR A 254 -5.41 -12.33 1.62
C THR A 254 -4.76 -12.24 0.23
N ALA A 255 -4.17 -11.09 -0.11
CA ALA A 255 -3.46 -10.91 -1.38
C ALA A 255 -2.22 -11.82 -1.48
N LEU A 256 -1.45 -11.96 -0.40
CA LEU A 256 -0.32 -12.91 -0.33
C LEU A 256 -0.78 -14.36 -0.52
N GLN A 257 -1.90 -14.76 0.06
CA GLN A 257 -2.50 -16.10 -0.14
C GLN A 257 -2.91 -16.34 -1.59
N MET A 258 -3.22 -15.29 -2.34
CA MET A 258 -3.52 -15.35 -3.76
C MET A 258 -2.25 -15.33 -4.64
N GLY A 259 -1.06 -15.08 -4.05
CA GLY A 259 0.22 -15.06 -4.72
C GLY A 259 0.72 -13.67 -5.12
N VAL A 260 0.07 -12.57 -4.70
CA VAL A 260 0.60 -11.22 -4.86
C VAL A 260 1.86 -11.08 -4.02
N SER A 261 2.93 -10.52 -4.59
CA SER A 261 4.23 -10.37 -3.92
C SER A 261 4.74 -8.93 -3.88
N VAL A 262 3.86 -7.96 -4.13
CA VAL A 262 4.20 -6.52 -4.06
C VAL A 262 3.17 -5.80 -3.21
N VAL A 263 3.65 -5.04 -2.21
CA VAL A 263 2.81 -4.31 -1.26
C VAL A 263 3.28 -2.87 -1.16
N ASP A 264 2.35 -1.93 -1.35
CA ASP A 264 2.58 -0.51 -1.06
C ASP A 264 2.30 -0.24 0.42
N SER A 265 3.17 0.53 1.05
CA SER A 265 3.01 0.96 2.44
C SER A 265 3.69 2.30 2.68
N ALA A 266 3.37 2.97 3.77
CA ALA A 266 3.96 4.26 4.12
C ALA A 266 4.62 4.21 5.50
N VAL A 267 5.86 4.64 5.60
CA VAL A 267 6.59 4.77 6.87
C VAL A 267 5.75 5.54 7.89
N ALA A 268 5.73 5.09 9.14
CA ALA A 268 4.93 5.64 10.23
C ALA A 268 3.40 5.67 9.97
N GLY A 269 2.91 5.00 8.94
CA GLY A 269 1.54 5.13 8.46
C GLY A 269 1.22 6.57 8.04
N LEU A 270 2.17 7.23 7.33
CA LEU A 270 1.97 8.58 6.79
C LEU A 270 0.80 8.61 5.81
N GLY A 271 0.13 9.75 5.77
CA GLY A 271 -1.10 9.97 5.03
C GLY A 271 -2.31 9.90 5.94
N GLY A 272 -3.37 10.51 5.48
CA GLY A 272 -4.69 10.44 6.07
C GLY A 272 -5.69 10.03 5.02
N CYS A 273 -6.85 9.57 5.44
CA CYS A 273 -7.96 9.43 4.50
C CYS A 273 -8.69 10.77 4.42
N PRO A 274 -8.65 11.48 3.28
CA PRO A 274 -9.34 12.78 3.15
C PRO A 274 -10.87 12.65 3.32
N TYR A 275 -11.38 11.42 3.26
CA TYR A 275 -12.81 11.10 3.37
C TYR A 275 -13.21 10.60 4.76
N ALA A 276 -12.25 10.39 5.68
CA ALA A 276 -12.51 9.98 7.07
C ALA A 276 -11.57 10.72 8.01
N GLN A 277 -12.03 11.85 8.55
CA GLN A 277 -11.24 12.69 9.46
C GLN A 277 -10.76 11.90 10.69
N GLY A 278 -9.45 11.96 10.96
CA GLY A 278 -8.85 11.31 12.12
C GLY A 278 -8.52 9.82 11.95
N SER A 279 -8.85 9.21 10.80
CA SER A 279 -8.45 7.83 10.50
C SER A 279 -7.03 7.76 9.94
N SER A 280 -6.35 6.66 10.22
CA SER A 280 -5.13 6.28 9.53
C SER A 280 -5.44 6.12 8.03
N GLY A 281 -4.57 6.65 7.16
CA GLY A 281 -4.64 6.40 5.72
C GLY A 281 -3.89 5.13 5.37
N ASN A 282 -2.69 5.27 4.81
CA ASN A 282 -1.86 4.13 4.42
C ASN A 282 -1.55 3.19 5.59
N VAL A 283 -1.48 1.89 5.31
CA VAL A 283 -0.87 0.93 6.24
C VAL A 283 0.58 1.30 6.49
N SER A 284 1.04 1.14 7.73
CA SER A 284 2.43 1.47 8.06
C SER A 284 3.39 0.40 7.54
N THR A 285 4.52 0.84 7.01
CA THR A 285 5.59 -0.05 6.52
C THR A 285 6.11 -0.94 7.64
N GLU A 286 6.26 -0.41 8.84
CA GLU A 286 6.73 -1.15 10.02
C GLU A 286 5.77 -2.30 10.40
N ASP A 287 4.45 -2.08 10.30
CA ASP A 287 3.46 -3.10 10.66
C ASP A 287 3.39 -4.20 9.59
N VAL A 288 3.52 -3.83 8.31
CA VAL A 288 3.64 -4.79 7.19
C VAL A 288 4.90 -5.63 7.36
N LEU A 289 6.06 -5.02 7.61
CA LEU A 289 7.32 -5.72 7.81
C LEU A 289 7.26 -6.68 9.01
N TYR A 290 6.64 -6.25 10.12
CA TYR A 290 6.48 -7.10 11.30
C TYR A 290 5.67 -8.36 10.99
N MET A 291 4.56 -8.22 10.25
CA MET A 291 3.75 -9.35 9.81
C MET A 291 4.55 -10.29 8.91
N LEU A 292 5.19 -9.75 7.86
CA LEU A 292 5.93 -10.55 6.87
C LEU A 292 7.11 -11.31 7.50
N HIS A 293 7.93 -10.62 8.32
CA HIS A 293 9.06 -11.25 9.02
C HIS A 293 8.59 -12.34 10.00
N GLY A 294 7.46 -12.10 10.71
CA GLY A 294 6.83 -13.11 11.57
C GLY A 294 6.34 -14.34 10.82
N MET A 295 6.02 -14.20 9.53
CA MET A 295 5.64 -15.30 8.63
C MET A 295 6.85 -15.98 7.96
N GLY A 296 8.07 -15.51 8.20
CA GLY A 296 9.28 -16.02 7.55
C GLY A 296 9.44 -15.55 6.09
N ILE A 297 8.75 -14.49 5.70
CA ILE A 297 8.81 -13.92 4.34
C ILE A 297 9.93 -12.88 4.29
N GLU A 298 10.83 -13.04 3.34
CA GLU A 298 11.93 -12.11 3.10
C GLU A 298 11.44 -10.81 2.42
N THR A 299 12.00 -9.67 2.85
CA THR A 299 11.72 -8.36 2.24
C THR A 299 12.99 -7.59 1.88
N GLY A 300 14.13 -7.98 2.46
CA GLY A 300 15.40 -7.26 2.38
C GLY A 300 15.43 -5.96 3.22
N VAL A 301 14.35 -5.63 3.93
CA VAL A 301 14.18 -4.34 4.62
C VAL A 301 14.49 -4.46 6.12
N ASN A 302 15.28 -3.52 6.64
CA ASN A 302 15.59 -3.42 8.06
C ASN A 302 14.52 -2.59 8.80
N ILE A 303 13.66 -3.27 9.55
CA ILE A 303 12.55 -2.66 10.29
C ILE A 303 13.00 -1.61 11.33
N ALA A 304 14.17 -1.78 11.96
CA ALA A 304 14.68 -0.82 12.94
C ALA A 304 15.01 0.52 12.28
N LYS A 305 15.66 0.49 11.11
CA LYS A 305 15.96 1.70 10.32
C LYS A 305 14.70 2.37 9.79
N VAL A 306 13.67 1.60 9.43
CA VAL A 306 12.36 2.18 9.03
C VAL A 306 11.71 2.90 10.21
N ILE A 307 11.77 2.34 11.43
CA ILE A 307 11.26 3.00 12.64
C ILE A 307 12.02 4.30 12.92
N GLU A 308 13.35 4.34 12.70
CA GLU A 308 14.15 5.56 12.84
C GLU A 308 13.70 6.65 11.86
N ALA A 309 13.51 6.30 10.58
CA ALA A 309 12.98 7.21 9.56
C ALA A 309 11.55 7.68 9.90
N GLY A 310 10.71 6.78 10.42
CA GLY A 310 9.37 7.09 10.93
C GLY A 310 9.38 8.06 12.10
N SER A 311 10.30 7.87 13.04
CA SER A 311 10.48 8.76 14.20
C SER A 311 10.96 10.15 13.77
N PHE A 312 11.88 10.22 12.80
CA PHE A 312 12.34 11.47 12.21
C PHE A 312 11.20 12.28 11.61
N ILE A 313 10.42 11.67 10.70
CA ILE A 313 9.34 12.40 10.03
C ILE A 313 8.20 12.76 10.97
N CYS A 314 7.86 11.90 11.93
CA CYS A 314 6.85 12.21 12.94
C CYS A 314 7.26 13.39 13.81
N SER A 315 8.55 13.49 14.18
CA SER A 315 9.09 14.63 14.91
C SER A 315 9.03 15.91 14.10
N ALA A 316 9.41 15.86 12.82
CA ALA A 316 9.34 17.01 11.91
C ALA A 316 7.91 17.53 11.70
N LEU A 317 6.92 16.63 11.70
CA LEU A 317 5.50 16.94 11.53
C LEU A 317 4.76 17.19 12.86
N SER A 318 5.46 17.10 14.00
CA SER A 318 4.84 17.21 15.35
C SER A 318 3.64 16.26 15.53
N ARG A 319 3.70 15.06 14.97
CA ARG A 319 2.65 14.04 15.05
C ARG A 319 3.14 12.73 15.69
N LYS A 320 2.21 11.94 16.18
CA LYS A 320 2.48 10.56 16.62
C LYS A 320 2.48 9.62 15.42
N THR A 321 3.29 8.58 15.48
CA THR A 321 3.24 7.49 14.50
C THR A 321 1.91 6.72 14.58
N ASN A 322 1.39 6.30 13.42
CA ASN A 322 0.26 5.38 13.34
C ASN A 322 0.70 3.90 13.42
N SER A 323 2.01 3.62 13.26
CA SER A 323 2.55 2.26 13.38
C SER A 323 2.38 1.71 14.79
N LYS A 324 1.71 0.56 14.91
CA LYS A 324 1.57 -0.16 16.18
C LYS A 324 2.90 -0.73 16.66
N VAL A 325 3.72 -1.18 15.72
CA VAL A 325 5.05 -1.72 16.02
C VAL A 325 5.99 -0.65 16.56
N ALA A 326 6.01 0.55 15.93
CA ALA A 326 6.82 1.66 16.41
C ALA A 326 6.36 2.14 17.80
N GLN A 327 5.03 2.23 18.04
CA GLN A 327 4.46 2.57 19.34
C GLN A 327 4.90 1.58 20.43
N ALA A 328 4.76 0.27 20.17
CA ALA A 328 5.12 -0.78 21.13
C ALA A 328 6.63 -0.75 21.47
N ARG A 329 7.50 -0.52 20.48
CA ARG A 329 8.96 -0.46 20.70
C ARG A 329 9.41 0.80 21.43
N SER A 330 8.74 1.93 21.27
CA SER A 330 9.05 3.17 22.00
C SER A 330 8.76 3.05 23.49
N THR A 331 7.71 2.33 23.89
CA THR A 331 7.37 2.06 25.30
C THR A 331 8.34 1.09 25.96
N ALA A 332 8.82 0.07 25.23
CA ALA A 332 9.77 -0.90 25.76
C ALA A 332 11.16 -0.29 26.11
N CYS A 333 11.57 0.81 25.47
CA CYS A 333 12.79 1.53 25.82
C CYS A 333 12.65 2.37 27.12
N CYS A 334 11.42 2.79 27.48
CA CYS A 334 11.21 3.54 28.73
C CYS A 334 11.19 2.64 29.97
N ASP A 335 10.75 1.37 29.83
CA ASP A 335 10.70 0.42 30.94
C ASP A 335 12.06 -0.26 31.24
N ALA A 336 13.00 -0.25 30.30
CA ALA A 336 14.35 -0.78 30.50
C ALA A 336 15.29 0.20 31.23
N SER A 337 14.81 1.40 31.57
CA SER A 337 15.55 2.45 32.30
C SER A 337 15.02 2.67 33.74
N LEU A 338 14.14 1.80 34.22
CA LEU A 338 13.71 1.69 35.62
C LEU A 338 14.23 0.41 36.24
#